data_8de75605893e00ccaf527482a3cdce99
#
_entry.id   8de75605893e00ccaf527482a3cdce99
#
_cell.length_a   1.000
_cell.length_b   1.000
_cell.length_c   1.000
_cell.angle_alpha   90.00
_cell.angle_beta   90.00
_cell.angle_gamma   90.00
#
_symmetry.space_group_name_H-M   'P 1'
#
loop_
_entity.id
_entity.type
_entity.pdbx_description
1 polymer ?
#
loop_
_entity_poly.entity_id
_entity_poly.type
_entity_poly.pdbx_seq_one_letter_code
_entity_poly.pdbx_strand_id
1 'polypeptide(L)'
;AGRARCVKQLEDRYSPEKLAAAMEKGAAMLERLNAVCERTEPKSWGRGFVNSLQGQIMAGRELSEKQIKTLEKIEAENSDEAIKARDTWKLDYRYEADPAWSARHSKVAEVAARYYKAAGYFQGLVHSILNDDGFVPTIEQYNKITKNKFAVKVLTAHFADPKFAPGSLVQFGATAPSALRRIKVPCVVISSNGGPITSAA
;
A
#
# COMPACT_ATOMS: atom_id res chain seq x y z
N ALA A 1 -34.12 -24.21 46.30
CA ALA A 1 -33.82 -22.82 45.90
C ALA A 1 -32.93 -22.74 44.62
N GLY A 2 -31.96 -23.64 44.38
CA GLY A 2 -31.08 -23.58 43.21
C GLY A 2 -31.73 -23.88 41.87
N ARG A 3 -32.60 -24.90 41.79
CA ARG A 3 -33.29 -25.27 40.52
C ARG A 3 -34.26 -24.19 40.03
N ALA A 4 -35.01 -23.54 40.90
CA ALA A 4 -35.92 -22.46 40.52
C ALA A 4 -35.18 -21.24 39.94
N ARG A 5 -34.00 -20.93 40.51
CA ARG A 5 -33.13 -19.86 40.02
C ARG A 5 -32.57 -20.18 38.62
N CYS A 6 -32.18 -21.43 38.37
CA CYS A 6 -31.64 -21.86 37.10
C CYS A 6 -32.74 -21.84 35.99
N VAL A 7 -33.97 -22.29 36.29
CA VAL A 7 -35.10 -22.26 35.37
C VAL A 7 -35.45 -20.81 35.01
N LYS A 8 -35.56 -19.92 35.98
CA LYS A 8 -35.84 -18.51 35.75
C LYS A 8 -34.75 -17.81 34.93
N GLN A 9 -33.46 -18.13 35.15
CA GLN A 9 -32.36 -17.62 34.32
C GLN A 9 -32.43 -18.14 32.88
N LEU A 10 -32.88 -19.37 32.65
CA LEU A 10 -33.10 -19.92 31.32
C LEU A 10 -34.28 -19.28 30.62
N GLU A 11 -35.41 -19.11 31.34
CA GLU A 11 -36.61 -18.41 30.82
C GLU A 11 -36.31 -16.95 30.46
N ASP A 12 -35.55 -16.22 31.33
CA ASP A 12 -35.10 -14.87 31.04
C ASP A 12 -34.13 -14.79 29.85
N ARG A 13 -33.32 -15.83 29.62
CA ARG A 13 -32.35 -15.88 28.53
C ARG A 13 -32.99 -16.23 27.19
N TYR A 14 -34.04 -17.02 27.19
CA TYR A 14 -34.76 -17.50 26.00
C TYR A 14 -36.19 -16.94 25.89
N SER A 15 -36.43 -15.77 26.47
CA SER A 15 -37.75 -15.14 26.26
C SER A 15 -37.97 -14.88 24.76
N PRO A 16 -39.20 -15.10 24.25
CA PRO A 16 -39.49 -14.90 22.82
C PRO A 16 -39.09 -13.51 22.31
N GLU A 17 -39.24 -12.49 23.17
CA GLU A 17 -38.86 -11.10 22.86
C GLU A 17 -37.34 -10.93 22.68
N LYS A 18 -36.53 -11.52 23.55
CA LYS A 18 -35.05 -11.46 23.42
C LYS A 18 -34.56 -12.29 22.23
N LEU A 19 -35.20 -13.42 21.95
CA LEU A 19 -34.88 -14.21 20.75
C LEU A 19 -35.23 -13.43 19.47
N ALA A 20 -36.39 -12.81 19.40
CA ALA A 20 -36.81 -11.99 18.27
C ALA A 20 -35.83 -10.81 18.06
N ALA A 21 -35.45 -10.08 19.11
CA ALA A 21 -34.49 -9.00 19.06
C ALA A 21 -33.06 -9.48 18.63
N ALA A 22 -32.64 -10.66 19.08
CA ALA A 22 -31.39 -11.24 18.68
C ALA A 22 -31.41 -11.67 17.20
N MET A 23 -32.49 -12.22 16.71
CA MET A 23 -32.66 -12.56 15.30
C MET A 23 -32.70 -11.33 14.41
N GLU A 24 -33.39 -10.26 14.81
CA GLU A 24 -33.42 -8.99 14.08
C GLU A 24 -32.04 -8.35 14.03
N LYS A 25 -31.33 -8.30 15.16
CA LYS A 25 -29.94 -7.81 15.22
C LYS A 25 -28.98 -8.64 14.38
N GLY A 26 -29.15 -9.96 14.38
CA GLY A 26 -28.39 -10.88 13.53
C GLY A 26 -28.66 -10.66 12.05
N ALA A 27 -29.91 -10.47 11.65
CA ALA A 27 -30.32 -10.19 10.27
C ALA A 27 -29.72 -8.86 9.77
N ALA A 28 -29.83 -7.79 10.55
CA ALA A 28 -29.23 -6.49 10.21
C ALA A 28 -27.70 -6.57 10.06
N MET A 29 -27.04 -7.33 10.93
CA MET A 29 -25.58 -7.54 10.82
C MET A 29 -25.23 -8.35 9.57
N LEU A 30 -26.00 -9.37 9.19
CA LEU A 30 -25.78 -10.12 7.96
C LEU A 30 -25.95 -9.25 6.71
N GLU A 31 -26.96 -8.38 6.69
CA GLU A 31 -27.16 -7.43 5.60
C GLU A 31 -25.95 -6.49 5.46
N ARG A 32 -25.47 -5.94 6.58
CA ARG A 32 -24.26 -5.12 6.62
C ARG A 32 -23.04 -5.88 6.08
N LEU A 33 -22.82 -7.12 6.53
CA LEU A 33 -21.72 -7.96 6.07
C LEU A 33 -21.82 -8.30 4.58
N ASN A 34 -23.03 -8.53 4.05
CA ASN A 34 -23.26 -8.76 2.63
C ASN A 34 -22.86 -7.53 1.80
N ALA A 35 -23.29 -6.33 2.20
CA ALA A 35 -22.94 -5.09 1.52
C ALA A 35 -21.43 -4.85 1.49
N VAL A 36 -20.72 -5.12 2.59
CA VAL A 36 -19.25 -5.05 2.63
C VAL A 36 -18.63 -6.09 1.72
N CYS A 37 -19.18 -7.30 1.73
CA CYS A 37 -18.71 -8.40 0.90
C CYS A 37 -18.77 -8.04 -0.58
N GLU A 38 -19.82 -7.45 -1.08
CA GLU A 38 -19.99 -7.06 -2.48
C GLU A 38 -18.93 -6.04 -2.94
N ARG A 39 -18.56 -5.09 -2.05
CA ARG A 39 -17.58 -4.04 -2.33
C ARG A 39 -16.12 -4.49 -2.19
N THR A 40 -15.88 -5.63 -1.53
CA THR A 40 -14.52 -6.11 -1.24
C THR A 40 -14.03 -7.05 -2.34
N GLU A 41 -12.77 -6.93 -2.75
CA GLU A 41 -12.18 -7.77 -3.79
C GLU A 41 -12.25 -9.27 -3.42
N PRO A 42 -12.65 -10.16 -4.36
CA PRO A 42 -12.92 -11.58 -4.07
C PRO A 42 -11.78 -12.36 -3.42
N LYS A 43 -10.53 -12.02 -3.73
CA LYS A 43 -9.33 -12.72 -3.23
C LYS A 43 -8.65 -11.97 -2.08
N SER A 44 -9.23 -10.88 -1.59
CA SER A 44 -8.63 -10.10 -0.51
C SER A 44 -8.79 -10.78 0.85
N TRP A 45 -7.87 -10.48 1.76
CA TRP A 45 -7.98 -10.90 3.15
C TRP A 45 -9.28 -10.36 3.79
N GLY A 46 -9.66 -9.11 3.47
CA GLY A 46 -10.89 -8.49 3.97
C GLY A 46 -12.13 -9.29 3.60
N ARG A 47 -12.23 -9.78 2.35
CA ARG A 47 -13.32 -10.67 1.91
C ARG A 47 -13.37 -11.96 2.72
N GLY A 48 -12.22 -12.61 2.93
CA GLY A 48 -12.12 -13.81 3.74
C GLY A 48 -12.54 -13.60 5.19
N PHE A 49 -12.15 -12.46 5.76
CA PHE A 49 -12.55 -12.08 7.11
C PHE A 49 -14.07 -11.86 7.22
N VAL A 50 -14.66 -11.06 6.32
CA VAL A 50 -16.12 -10.81 6.28
C VAL A 50 -16.90 -12.11 6.15
N ASN A 51 -16.50 -13.03 5.26
CA ASN A 51 -17.14 -14.33 5.11
C ASN A 51 -17.08 -15.16 6.41
N SER A 52 -15.97 -15.07 7.16
CA SER A 52 -15.86 -15.76 8.46
C SER A 52 -16.81 -15.19 9.51
N LEU A 53 -17.04 -13.86 9.48
CA LEU A 53 -18.02 -13.22 10.37
C LEU A 53 -19.45 -13.60 10.01
N GLN A 54 -19.80 -13.70 8.72
CA GLN A 54 -21.11 -14.20 8.28
C GLN A 54 -21.36 -15.60 8.84
N GLY A 55 -20.40 -16.51 8.74
CA GLY A 55 -20.51 -17.85 9.33
C GLY A 55 -20.72 -17.83 10.84
N GLN A 56 -20.10 -16.89 11.57
CA GLN A 56 -20.29 -16.75 13.02
C GLN A 56 -21.70 -16.28 13.37
N ILE A 57 -22.22 -15.26 12.68
CA ILE A 57 -23.58 -14.75 12.87
C ILE A 57 -24.61 -15.81 12.53
N MET A 58 -24.42 -16.53 11.41
CA MET A 58 -25.31 -17.65 11.01
C MET A 58 -25.31 -18.78 12.04
N ALA A 59 -24.22 -18.99 12.76
CA ALA A 59 -24.12 -19.91 13.88
C ALA A 59 -24.68 -19.35 15.20
N GLY A 60 -25.33 -18.17 15.19
CA GLY A 60 -25.92 -17.53 16.38
C GLY A 60 -24.89 -16.92 17.34
N ARG A 61 -23.67 -16.65 16.87
CA ARG A 61 -22.61 -16.06 17.71
C ARG A 61 -22.58 -14.54 17.53
N GLU A 62 -22.45 -13.82 18.62
CA GLU A 62 -22.21 -12.38 18.59
C GLU A 62 -20.76 -12.07 18.20
N LEU A 63 -20.55 -10.96 17.50
CA LEU A 63 -19.23 -10.47 17.15
C LEU A 63 -18.59 -9.75 18.34
N SER A 64 -17.29 -9.96 18.55
CA SER A 64 -16.51 -9.23 19.54
C SER A 64 -16.26 -7.78 19.08
N GLU A 65 -15.99 -6.88 20.04
CA GLU A 65 -15.64 -5.49 19.75
C GLU A 65 -14.43 -5.38 18.77
N LYS A 66 -13.45 -6.26 18.90
CA LYS A 66 -12.28 -6.28 18.00
C LYS A 66 -12.67 -6.64 16.57
N GLN A 67 -13.60 -7.59 16.42
CA GLN A 67 -14.13 -7.96 15.10
C GLN A 67 -14.94 -6.83 14.48
N ILE A 68 -15.76 -6.14 15.28
CA ILE A 68 -16.54 -4.97 14.83
C ILE A 68 -15.58 -3.85 14.37
N LYS A 69 -14.57 -3.49 15.16
CA LYS A 69 -13.56 -2.48 14.76
C LYS A 69 -12.81 -2.86 13.48
N THR A 70 -12.52 -4.14 13.31
CA THR A 70 -11.87 -4.62 12.09
C THR A 70 -12.82 -4.53 10.88
N LEU A 71 -14.11 -4.85 11.09
CA LEU A 71 -15.13 -4.69 10.06
C LEU A 71 -15.29 -3.23 9.65
N GLU A 72 -15.39 -2.30 10.61
CA GLU A 72 -15.46 -0.86 10.36
C GLU A 72 -14.27 -0.35 9.54
N LYS A 73 -13.06 -0.87 9.82
CA LYS A 73 -11.87 -0.55 9.03
C LYS A 73 -12.00 -1.04 7.59
N ILE A 74 -12.48 -2.29 7.39
CA ILE A 74 -12.68 -2.85 6.05
C ILE A 74 -13.76 -2.05 5.29
N GLU A 75 -14.84 -1.63 5.97
CA GLU A 75 -15.88 -0.78 5.39
C GLU A 75 -15.31 0.57 4.92
N ALA A 76 -14.54 1.24 5.77
CA ALA A 76 -13.92 2.51 5.42
C ALA A 76 -12.95 2.36 4.23
N GLU A 77 -12.14 1.28 4.20
CA GLU A 77 -11.22 0.98 3.10
C GLU A 77 -11.95 0.62 1.79
N ASN A 78 -13.20 0.21 1.83
CA ASN A 78 -14.04 -0.16 0.69
C ASN A 78 -15.27 0.73 0.55
N SER A 79 -15.25 1.94 1.11
CA SER A 79 -16.26 2.96 0.84
C SER A 79 -16.20 3.41 -0.62
N ASP A 80 -17.29 4.00 -1.13
CA ASP A 80 -17.35 4.50 -2.51
C ASP A 80 -16.28 5.56 -2.76
N GLU A 81 -15.97 6.38 -1.75
CA GLU A 81 -14.90 7.39 -1.79
C GLU A 81 -13.52 6.73 -1.87
N ALA A 82 -13.28 5.69 -1.07
CA ALA A 82 -12.00 4.97 -1.07
C ALA A 82 -11.78 4.21 -2.39
N ILE A 83 -12.84 3.65 -2.98
CA ILE A 83 -12.80 2.99 -4.29
C ILE A 83 -12.49 4.03 -5.38
N LYS A 84 -13.22 5.15 -5.40
CA LYS A 84 -12.95 6.26 -6.34
C LYS A 84 -11.53 6.79 -6.22
N ALA A 85 -11.05 7.01 -4.99
CA ALA A 85 -9.69 7.47 -4.75
C ALA A 85 -8.63 6.48 -5.27
N ARG A 86 -8.87 5.16 -5.11
CA ARG A 86 -7.99 4.13 -5.68
C ARG A 86 -8.00 4.11 -7.21
N ASP A 87 -9.17 4.28 -7.82
CA ASP A 87 -9.29 4.29 -9.28
C ASP A 87 -8.68 5.55 -9.87
N THR A 88 -8.90 6.72 -9.25
CA THR A 88 -8.21 7.96 -9.61
C THR A 88 -6.70 7.78 -9.49
N TRP A 89 -6.21 7.22 -8.37
CA TRP A 89 -4.78 6.97 -8.18
C TRP A 89 -4.18 6.04 -9.25
N LYS A 90 -4.89 5.03 -9.72
CA LYS A 90 -4.41 4.16 -10.80
C LYS A 90 -4.16 4.93 -12.09
N LEU A 91 -5.00 5.91 -12.39
CA LEU A 91 -4.84 6.80 -13.54
C LEU A 91 -3.69 7.79 -13.30
N ASP A 92 -3.68 8.46 -12.15
CA ASP A 92 -2.65 9.43 -11.78
C ASP A 92 -1.26 8.78 -11.80
N TYR A 93 -1.14 7.58 -11.25
CA TYR A 93 0.13 6.84 -11.23
C TYR A 93 0.70 6.62 -12.64
N ARG A 94 -0.15 6.36 -13.62
CA ARG A 94 0.27 6.05 -14.99
C ARG A 94 0.47 7.28 -15.86
N TYR A 95 -0.34 8.30 -15.68
CA TYR A 95 -0.46 9.39 -16.63
C TYR A 95 -0.08 10.76 -16.06
N GLU A 96 -0.30 10.99 -14.77
CA GLU A 96 -0.04 12.28 -14.15
C GLU A 96 1.39 12.42 -13.63
N ALA A 97 1.86 13.66 -13.63
CA ALA A 97 3.16 14.00 -13.10
C ALA A 97 3.10 14.20 -11.57
N ASP A 98 4.07 13.62 -10.87
CA ASP A 98 4.30 13.95 -9.46
C ASP A 98 4.78 15.40 -9.36
N PRO A 99 4.06 16.28 -8.63
CA PRO A 99 4.42 17.70 -8.54
C PRO A 99 5.82 17.96 -7.98
N ALA A 100 6.34 17.05 -7.17
CA ALA A 100 7.67 17.19 -6.57
C ALA A 100 8.82 16.96 -7.57
N TRP A 101 8.56 16.20 -8.64
CA TRP A 101 9.60 15.74 -9.56
C TRP A 101 9.34 16.13 -11.01
N SER A 102 8.18 16.69 -11.32
CA SER A 102 7.73 17.01 -12.69
C SER A 102 7.84 15.83 -13.67
N ALA A 103 7.71 14.62 -13.15
CA ALA A 103 7.80 13.37 -13.87
C ALA A 103 6.64 12.45 -13.48
N ARG A 104 6.21 11.56 -14.37
CA ARG A 104 5.11 10.63 -14.06
C ARG A 104 5.39 9.84 -12.78
N HIS A 105 4.35 9.64 -11.96
CA HIS A 105 4.47 8.87 -10.72
C HIS A 105 5.08 7.48 -10.94
N SER A 106 4.74 6.80 -12.03
CA SER A 106 5.32 5.50 -12.41
C SER A 106 6.83 5.58 -12.62
N LYS A 107 7.31 6.65 -13.29
CA LYS A 107 8.74 6.85 -13.50
C LYS A 107 9.48 7.17 -12.21
N VAL A 108 8.89 7.98 -11.34
CA VAL A 108 9.43 8.28 -10.02
C VAL A 108 9.54 7.01 -9.18
N ALA A 109 8.48 6.18 -9.17
CA ALA A 109 8.49 4.89 -8.48
C ALA A 109 9.55 3.93 -9.04
N GLU A 110 9.73 3.87 -10.35
CA GLU A 110 10.75 3.06 -11.01
C GLU A 110 12.16 3.44 -10.55
N VAL A 111 12.48 4.73 -10.56
CA VAL A 111 13.81 5.23 -10.11
C VAL A 111 14.04 4.91 -8.63
N ALA A 112 13.04 5.15 -7.78
CA ALA A 112 13.11 4.80 -6.36
C ALA A 112 13.29 3.28 -6.16
N ALA A 113 12.54 2.45 -6.92
CA ALA A 113 12.63 1.00 -6.85
C ALA A 113 14.01 0.48 -7.25
N ARG A 114 14.63 1.03 -8.29
CA ARG A 114 16.01 0.69 -8.69
C ARG A 114 17.02 0.98 -7.58
N TYR A 115 16.88 2.12 -6.89
CA TYR A 115 17.69 2.43 -5.72
C TYR A 115 17.51 1.40 -4.61
N TYR A 116 16.26 1.06 -4.24
CA TYR A 116 15.98 0.09 -3.19
C TYR A 116 16.37 -1.35 -3.56
N LYS A 117 16.33 -1.70 -4.85
CA LYS A 117 16.88 -2.97 -5.34
C LYS A 117 18.35 -3.12 -4.99
N ALA A 118 19.15 -2.08 -5.27
CA ALA A 118 20.58 -2.06 -4.95
C ALA A 118 20.84 -2.01 -3.43
N ALA A 119 19.98 -1.33 -2.67
CA ALA A 119 20.10 -1.21 -1.22
C ALA A 119 19.54 -2.43 -0.44
N GLY A 120 18.87 -3.37 -1.09
CA GLY A 120 18.35 -4.59 -0.46
C GLY A 120 17.06 -4.40 0.35
N TYR A 121 16.33 -3.28 0.20
CA TYR A 121 15.09 -3.00 0.95
C TYR A 121 13.84 -3.16 0.09
N PHE A 122 12.70 -3.46 0.73
CA PHE A 122 11.37 -3.54 0.11
C PHE A 122 11.30 -4.49 -1.10
N GLN A 123 12.04 -5.61 -1.07
CA GLN A 123 12.27 -6.49 -2.22
C GLN A 123 10.97 -6.93 -2.94
N GLY A 124 9.90 -7.29 -2.20
CA GLY A 124 8.61 -7.66 -2.81
C GLY A 124 7.98 -6.53 -3.60
N LEU A 125 7.89 -5.32 -3.01
CA LEU A 125 7.34 -4.14 -3.68
C LEU A 125 8.21 -3.71 -4.87
N VAL A 126 9.52 -3.72 -4.69
CA VAL A 126 10.50 -3.40 -5.72
C VAL A 126 10.39 -4.37 -6.90
N HIS A 127 10.26 -5.67 -6.62
CA HIS A 127 10.07 -6.68 -7.66
C HIS A 127 8.79 -6.43 -8.46
N SER A 128 7.67 -6.15 -7.78
CA SER A 128 6.41 -5.85 -8.47
C SER A 128 6.50 -4.59 -9.33
N ILE A 129 7.10 -3.50 -8.83
CA ILE A 129 7.24 -2.25 -9.61
C ILE A 129 8.14 -2.43 -10.85
N LEU A 130 9.19 -3.24 -10.75
CA LEU A 130 10.19 -3.36 -11.82
C LEU A 130 9.88 -4.44 -12.85
N ASN A 131 9.05 -5.44 -12.52
CA ASN A 131 8.85 -6.61 -13.36
C ASN A 131 7.38 -6.89 -13.71
N ASP A 132 6.43 -6.11 -13.19
CA ASP A 132 5.01 -6.25 -13.49
C ASP A 132 4.47 -4.92 -14.02
N ASP A 133 4.35 -4.81 -15.33
CA ASP A 133 3.85 -3.59 -16.02
C ASP A 133 2.40 -3.25 -15.64
N GLY A 134 1.64 -4.22 -15.15
CA GLY A 134 0.27 -4.05 -14.66
C GLY A 134 0.19 -3.53 -13.23
N PHE A 135 1.25 -3.67 -12.46
CA PHE A 135 1.26 -3.33 -11.05
C PHE A 135 1.16 -1.83 -10.79
N VAL A 136 0.26 -1.45 -9.89
CA VAL A 136 0.13 -0.10 -9.37
C VAL A 136 0.27 -0.15 -7.85
N PRO A 137 1.32 0.43 -7.27
CA PRO A 137 1.48 0.47 -5.82
C PRO A 137 0.36 1.31 -5.19
N THR A 138 -0.01 1.02 -3.95
CA THR A 138 -0.91 1.91 -3.21
C THR A 138 -0.24 3.27 -2.95
N ILE A 139 -1.02 4.31 -2.67
CA ILE A 139 -0.50 5.64 -2.30
C ILE A 139 0.49 5.55 -1.13
N GLU A 140 0.19 4.70 -0.14
CA GLU A 140 1.07 4.48 1.00
C GLU A 140 2.39 3.83 0.59
N GLN A 141 2.34 2.81 -0.25
CA GLN A 141 3.53 2.13 -0.79
C GLN A 141 4.38 3.09 -1.62
N TYR A 142 3.74 3.89 -2.49
CA TYR A 142 4.40 4.92 -3.27
C TYR A 142 5.10 5.94 -2.37
N ASN A 143 4.38 6.53 -1.42
CA ASN A 143 4.94 7.49 -0.47
C ASN A 143 6.10 6.90 0.34
N LYS A 144 6.01 5.64 0.76
CA LYS A 144 7.05 4.94 1.51
C LYS A 144 8.37 4.87 0.76
N ILE A 145 8.34 4.65 -0.55
CA ILE A 145 9.56 4.53 -1.37
C ILE A 145 10.03 5.86 -1.94
N THR A 146 9.16 6.87 -2.09
CA THR A 146 9.51 8.15 -2.72
C THR A 146 9.79 9.27 -1.72
N LYS A 147 9.09 9.29 -0.56
CA LYS A 147 9.23 10.37 0.45
C LYS A 147 10.30 10.09 1.53
N ASN A 148 10.97 8.96 1.49
CA ASN A 148 12.08 8.69 2.40
C ASN A 148 13.28 9.58 2.08
N LYS A 149 13.97 10.11 3.10
CA LYS A 149 15.11 11.03 2.95
C LYS A 149 16.22 10.53 2.02
N PHE A 150 16.43 9.21 1.94
CA PHE A 150 17.44 8.62 1.07
C PHE A 150 16.94 8.55 -0.38
N ALA A 151 15.69 8.13 -0.59
CA ALA A 151 15.08 8.13 -1.91
C ALA A 151 14.97 9.55 -2.48
N VAL A 152 14.57 10.52 -1.67
CA VAL A 152 14.51 11.94 -2.07
C VAL A 152 15.86 12.42 -2.62
N LYS A 153 16.99 12.10 -1.98
CA LYS A 153 18.31 12.46 -2.50
C LYS A 153 18.59 11.86 -3.88
N VAL A 154 18.22 10.59 -4.08
CA VAL A 154 18.42 9.90 -5.36
C VAL A 154 17.49 10.48 -6.43
N LEU A 155 16.24 10.71 -6.10
CA LEU A 155 15.25 11.30 -7.01
C LEU A 155 15.63 12.73 -7.41
N THR A 156 16.06 13.56 -6.43
CA THR A 156 16.57 14.91 -6.71
C THR A 156 17.76 14.86 -7.66
N ALA A 157 18.70 13.96 -7.43
CA ALA A 157 19.86 13.82 -8.31
C ALA A 157 19.50 13.28 -9.71
N HIS A 158 18.47 12.42 -9.79
CA HIS A 158 18.03 11.83 -11.06
C HIS A 158 17.26 12.81 -11.93
N PHE A 159 16.38 13.63 -11.34
CA PHE A 159 15.50 14.55 -12.05
C PHE A 159 16.06 15.99 -12.12
N ALA A 160 17.19 16.27 -11.46
CA ALA A 160 17.88 17.54 -11.61
C ALA A 160 18.53 17.66 -13.00
N ASP A 161 18.64 18.88 -13.48
CA ASP A 161 19.42 19.16 -14.66
C ASP A 161 20.86 18.67 -14.49
N PRO A 162 21.46 18.06 -15.51
CA PRO A 162 22.81 17.55 -15.41
C PRO A 162 23.80 18.71 -15.15
N LYS A 163 24.59 18.56 -14.10
CA LYS A 163 25.59 19.57 -13.70
C LYS A 163 26.62 19.85 -14.79
N PHE A 164 26.85 18.86 -15.63
CA PHE A 164 27.80 18.97 -16.74
C PHE A 164 27.14 18.53 -18.02
N ALA A 165 27.14 19.39 -19.02
CA ALA A 165 26.62 19.08 -20.35
C ALA A 165 27.52 18.08 -21.09
N PRO A 166 26.99 17.34 -22.09
CA PRO A 166 27.85 16.57 -22.99
C PRO A 166 28.92 17.45 -23.62
N GLY A 167 30.12 16.94 -23.72
CA GLY A 167 31.32 17.70 -24.16
C GLY A 167 32.09 18.40 -23.04
N SER A 168 31.55 18.53 -21.82
CA SER A 168 32.28 19.12 -20.69
C SER A 168 33.49 18.26 -20.29
N LEU A 169 34.62 18.89 -19.99
CA LEU A 169 35.77 18.26 -19.36
C LEU A 169 35.55 18.19 -17.85
N VAL A 170 35.63 17.02 -17.26
CA VAL A 170 35.48 16.78 -15.83
C VAL A 170 36.64 15.98 -15.26
N GLN A 171 36.96 16.22 -14.01
CA GLN A 171 37.94 15.43 -13.25
C GLN A 171 37.31 14.94 -11.97
N PHE A 172 37.53 13.68 -11.60
CA PHE A 172 36.98 13.09 -10.40
C PHE A 172 37.62 13.65 -9.12
N GLY A 173 36.83 14.29 -8.29
CA GLY A 173 37.28 14.85 -7.00
C GLY A 173 37.36 13.81 -5.88
N ALA A 174 37.70 14.27 -4.68
CA ALA A 174 37.91 13.43 -3.49
C ALA A 174 36.63 12.67 -3.04
N THR A 175 35.45 13.18 -3.38
CA THR A 175 34.15 12.57 -3.05
C THR A 175 33.69 11.51 -4.05
N ALA A 176 34.38 11.34 -5.15
CA ALA A 176 34.07 10.30 -6.13
C ALA A 176 34.32 8.89 -5.58
N PRO A 177 33.62 7.87 -6.07
CA PRO A 177 33.92 6.47 -5.74
C PRO A 177 35.38 6.13 -5.93
N SER A 178 35.93 5.24 -5.08
CA SER A 178 37.37 4.94 -5.04
C SER A 178 37.93 4.49 -6.38
N ALA A 179 37.20 3.75 -7.18
CA ALA A 179 37.59 3.33 -8.52
C ALA A 179 37.77 4.52 -9.46
N LEU A 180 36.87 5.51 -9.41
CA LEU A 180 36.95 6.71 -10.27
C LEU A 180 38.00 7.71 -9.80
N ARG A 181 38.29 7.79 -8.49
CA ARG A 181 39.36 8.67 -7.96
C ARG A 181 40.77 8.31 -8.45
N ARG A 182 40.96 7.10 -8.94
CA ARG A 182 42.22 6.66 -9.53
C ARG A 182 42.47 7.26 -10.92
N ILE A 183 41.40 7.70 -11.58
CA ILE A 183 41.46 8.34 -12.89
C ILE A 183 41.94 9.79 -12.69
N LYS A 184 43.18 10.07 -13.04
CA LYS A 184 43.84 11.39 -12.86
C LYS A 184 43.75 12.28 -14.09
N VAL A 185 43.34 11.73 -15.21
CA VAL A 185 43.17 12.47 -16.47
C VAL A 185 41.77 13.09 -16.57
N PRO A 186 41.60 14.24 -17.20
CA PRO A 186 40.30 14.80 -17.53
C PRO A 186 39.51 13.85 -18.41
N CYS A 187 38.25 13.70 -18.10
CA CYS A 187 37.30 12.88 -18.86
C CYS A 187 36.26 13.77 -19.55
N VAL A 188 35.87 13.40 -20.75
CA VAL A 188 34.79 14.09 -21.46
C VAL A 188 33.45 13.46 -21.08
N VAL A 189 32.47 14.29 -20.75
CA VAL A 189 31.09 13.84 -20.56
C VAL A 189 30.53 13.50 -21.93
N ILE A 190 30.24 12.22 -22.19
CA ILE A 190 29.69 11.76 -23.45
C ILE A 190 28.16 11.94 -23.44
N SER A 191 27.50 11.57 -22.34
CA SER A 191 26.07 11.75 -22.15
C SER A 191 25.80 12.09 -20.69
N SER A 192 24.75 12.86 -20.45
CA SER A 192 24.28 13.27 -19.11
C SER A 192 22.86 12.79 -18.85
N ASN A 193 22.50 11.63 -19.32
CA ASN A 193 21.21 11.01 -19.06
C ASN A 193 21.16 10.62 -17.59
N GLY A 194 20.66 11.52 -16.73
CA GLY A 194 20.60 11.42 -15.27
C GLY A 194 20.09 10.10 -14.68
N GLY A 195 20.74 9.00 -15.03
CA GLY A 195 20.50 7.71 -14.42
C GLY A 195 21.36 7.54 -13.16
N PRO A 196 20.89 6.85 -12.12
CA PRO A 196 21.75 6.50 -11.01
C PRO A 196 22.95 5.74 -11.57
N ILE A 197 24.18 6.18 -11.21
CA ILE A 197 25.37 5.39 -11.44
C ILE A 197 25.18 4.12 -10.61
N THR A 198 24.71 3.05 -11.25
CA THR A 198 24.81 1.72 -10.66
C THR A 198 26.31 1.43 -10.65
N SER A 199 26.94 1.52 -9.48
CA SER A 199 28.24 0.93 -9.29
C SER A 199 28.07 -0.55 -9.63
N ALA A 200 28.49 -0.94 -10.83
CA ALA A 200 28.79 -2.33 -11.07
C ALA A 200 29.86 -2.71 -10.05
N ALA A 201 29.54 -3.66 -9.18
CA ALA A 201 30.45 -4.25 -8.23
C ALA A 201 31.60 -4.93 -8.98
#